data_769f259565d9641f7a5ce2a7e954a45c
#
_entry.id   769f259565d9641f7a5ce2a7e954a45c
#
_cell.length_a   1.000
_cell.length_b   1.000
_cell.length_c   1.000
_cell.angle_alpha   90.00
_cell.angle_beta   90.00
_cell.angle_gamma   90.00
#
_symmetry.space_group_name_H-M   'P 1'
#
loop_
_entity.id
_entity.type
_entity.pdbx_description
1 polymer ?
#
loop_
_entity_poly.entity_id
_entity_poly.type
_entity_poly.pdbx_seq_one_letter_code
_entity_poly.pdbx_strand_id
1 'polypeptide(L)'
;MSIIVFGSINIDLVATAPRLPVAGETLLGEDFFKVPGGKGANQAVALARLGIPTHLVGRVGPQSFGVELVNNLQASGVQTDNIFVDKNVTSGVAIITVDYAGENQIIVIPGANGRVNQEDVERLSHLLPEATLLLLQLEIPIAAVVAAAQAARNANIKVILDPAPAQSDLPAELYPLIDIITPNEVEAGQLVGFPVDGEQRAAEAAAILLQRGVKCAIVKLGAKGVFCATAEEKFFVPAFPVHTIDTVAAGDAFNGGLAAALFQGFSLKQAVTWGTAAGALATTKPGAQTSLPDRFTFDAFLRERGVGAGGWEERIINYK
;
A
#
# COMPACT_ATOMS: atom_id res chain seq x y z
N MET A 1 -3.89 -13.80 16.64
CA MET A 1 -3.37 -12.47 16.25
C MET A 1 -3.33 -12.37 14.75
N SER A 2 -3.72 -11.23 14.17
CA SER A 2 -3.79 -10.98 12.72
C SER A 2 -3.37 -9.55 12.39
N ILE A 3 -3.25 -9.24 11.09
CA ILE A 3 -3.20 -7.87 10.57
C ILE A 3 -4.55 -7.56 9.95
N ILE A 4 -5.04 -6.35 10.17
CA ILE A 4 -6.24 -5.86 9.51
C ILE A 4 -5.84 -4.83 8.46
N VAL A 5 -6.41 -4.94 7.27
CA VAL A 5 -6.37 -3.90 6.26
C VAL A 5 -7.77 -3.30 6.15
N PHE A 6 -7.87 -1.98 6.30
CA PHE A 6 -9.11 -1.25 6.13
C PHE A 6 -8.96 -0.32 4.93
N GLY A 7 -9.57 -0.68 3.79
CA GLY A 7 -9.27 0.03 2.56
C GLY A 7 -10.09 -0.40 1.35
N SER A 8 -9.59 0.01 0.19
CA SER A 8 -10.25 -0.11 -1.12
C SER A 8 -10.14 -1.50 -1.73
N ILE A 9 -11.15 -1.82 -2.56
CA ILE A 9 -11.21 -3.01 -3.40
C ILE A 9 -11.69 -2.56 -4.78
N ASN A 10 -10.81 -2.66 -5.81
CA ASN A 10 -11.10 -2.21 -7.17
C ASN A 10 -11.01 -3.37 -8.18
N ILE A 11 -11.70 -3.19 -9.29
CA ILE A 11 -11.38 -3.86 -10.53
C ILE A 11 -10.74 -2.85 -11.48
N ASP A 12 -9.56 -3.17 -11.99
CA ASP A 12 -8.85 -2.34 -12.94
C ASP A 12 -9.17 -2.87 -14.35
N LEU A 13 -9.73 -2.00 -15.19
CA LEU A 13 -10.08 -2.25 -16.59
C LEU A 13 -9.00 -1.61 -17.45
N VAL A 14 -8.12 -2.44 -17.99
CA VAL A 14 -6.94 -1.98 -18.73
C VAL A 14 -7.15 -2.16 -20.22
N ALA A 15 -7.03 -1.07 -20.99
CA ALA A 15 -7.00 -1.08 -22.44
C ALA A 15 -5.61 -0.66 -22.92
N THR A 16 -5.04 -1.40 -23.87
CA THR A 16 -3.77 -1.04 -24.51
C THR A 16 -4.03 -0.40 -25.89
N ALA A 17 -3.22 0.58 -26.24
CA ALA A 17 -3.32 1.28 -27.52
C ALA A 17 -1.93 1.73 -28.00
N PRO A 18 -1.72 2.02 -29.30
CA PRO A 18 -0.42 2.48 -29.80
C PRO A 18 0.05 3.79 -29.16
N ARG A 19 -0.87 4.64 -28.75
CA ARG A 19 -0.66 5.92 -28.02
C ARG A 19 -1.88 6.28 -27.20
N LEU A 20 -1.78 7.24 -26.34
CA LEU A 20 -2.93 7.79 -25.62
C LEU A 20 -3.81 8.62 -26.57
N PRO A 21 -5.17 8.52 -26.47
CA PRO A 21 -6.09 9.32 -27.30
C PRO A 21 -6.07 10.78 -26.87
N VAL A 22 -6.23 11.69 -27.85
CA VAL A 22 -6.45 13.11 -27.57
C VAL A 22 -7.95 13.42 -27.50
N ALA A 23 -8.30 14.58 -26.94
CA ALA A 23 -9.69 14.98 -26.78
C ALA A 23 -10.45 14.99 -28.14
N GLY A 24 -11.59 14.32 -28.20
CA GLY A 24 -12.44 14.20 -29.41
C GLY A 24 -12.03 13.09 -30.38
N GLU A 25 -10.98 12.33 -30.08
CA GLU A 25 -10.50 11.25 -30.93
C GLU A 25 -11.12 9.89 -30.54
N THR A 26 -11.40 9.08 -31.57
CA THR A 26 -11.64 7.64 -31.42
C THR A 26 -10.41 6.88 -31.90
N LEU A 27 -9.72 6.20 -30.98
CA LEU A 27 -8.54 5.39 -31.30
C LEU A 27 -8.89 3.91 -31.20
N LEU A 28 -8.40 3.11 -32.14
CA LEU A 28 -8.51 1.64 -32.04
C LEU A 28 -7.47 1.14 -31.04
N GLY A 29 -7.95 0.46 -30.00
CA GLY A 29 -7.12 -0.26 -29.05
C GLY A 29 -6.70 -1.63 -29.59
N GLU A 30 -5.84 -2.32 -28.86
CA GLU A 30 -5.28 -3.61 -29.26
C GLU A 30 -5.73 -4.74 -28.34
N ASP A 31 -5.69 -4.51 -27.04
CA ASP A 31 -6.05 -5.52 -26.05
C ASP A 31 -6.86 -4.91 -24.90
N PHE A 32 -7.60 -5.76 -24.22
CA PHE A 32 -8.39 -5.40 -23.05
C PHE A 32 -8.36 -6.53 -22.03
N PHE A 33 -8.02 -6.19 -20.80
CA PHE A 33 -8.06 -7.16 -19.70
C PHE A 33 -8.51 -6.52 -18.38
N LYS A 34 -8.96 -7.37 -17.46
CA LYS A 34 -9.37 -7.00 -16.11
C LYS A 34 -8.37 -7.51 -15.11
N VAL A 35 -8.03 -6.68 -14.14
CA VAL A 35 -7.09 -7.03 -13.07
C VAL A 35 -7.70 -6.66 -11.72
N PRO A 36 -7.70 -7.57 -10.72
CA PRO A 36 -8.02 -7.20 -9.36
C PRO A 36 -7.00 -6.17 -8.84
N GLY A 37 -7.49 -5.09 -8.24
CA GLY A 37 -6.72 -3.97 -7.76
C GLY A 37 -7.32 -3.34 -6.50
N GLY A 38 -6.96 -2.09 -6.25
CA GLY A 38 -7.27 -1.35 -5.04
C GLY A 38 -6.19 -1.53 -3.97
N LYS A 39 -5.68 -0.42 -3.43
CA LYS A 39 -4.54 -0.44 -2.48
C LYS A 39 -4.82 -1.30 -1.25
N GLY A 40 -6.04 -1.24 -0.69
CA GLY A 40 -6.42 -2.11 0.42
C GLY A 40 -6.35 -3.58 0.06
N ALA A 41 -6.94 -3.98 -1.08
CA ALA A 41 -6.89 -5.34 -1.57
C ALA A 41 -5.46 -5.81 -1.87
N ASN A 42 -4.64 -4.97 -2.53
CA ASN A 42 -3.26 -5.29 -2.86
C ASN A 42 -2.42 -5.54 -1.59
N GLN A 43 -2.52 -4.66 -0.58
CA GLN A 43 -1.79 -4.81 0.68
C GLN A 43 -2.26 -6.04 1.47
N ALA A 44 -3.56 -6.35 1.45
CA ALA A 44 -4.08 -7.56 2.08
C ALA A 44 -3.56 -8.83 1.39
N VAL A 45 -3.54 -8.86 0.05
CA VAL A 45 -2.97 -9.97 -0.73
C VAL A 45 -1.47 -10.11 -0.49
N ALA A 46 -0.72 -9.00 -0.44
CA ALA A 46 0.72 -9.02 -0.15
C ALA A 46 1.01 -9.68 1.20
N LEU A 47 0.26 -9.32 2.24
CA LEU A 47 0.36 -9.93 3.57
C LEU A 47 0.00 -11.42 3.58
N ALA A 48 -1.14 -11.78 3.00
CA ALA A 48 -1.62 -13.16 2.98
C ALA A 48 -0.64 -14.08 2.24
N ARG A 49 -0.08 -13.65 1.09
CA ARG A 49 0.95 -14.40 0.34
C ARG A 49 2.26 -14.57 1.10
N LEU A 50 2.58 -13.64 2.00
CA LEU A 50 3.72 -13.78 2.93
C LEU A 50 3.38 -14.66 4.16
N GLY A 51 2.19 -15.29 4.19
CA GLY A 51 1.77 -16.21 5.24
C GLY A 51 1.25 -15.53 6.51
N ILE A 52 0.87 -14.27 6.45
CA ILE A 52 0.34 -13.51 7.60
C ILE A 52 -1.19 -13.63 7.64
N PRO A 53 -1.80 -14.04 8.77
CA PRO A 53 -3.25 -14.01 8.95
C PRO A 53 -3.77 -12.58 8.75
N THR A 54 -4.58 -12.38 7.70
CA THR A 54 -4.98 -11.05 7.25
C THR A 54 -6.47 -10.95 7.04
N HIS A 55 -7.12 -9.97 7.67
CA HIS A 55 -8.50 -9.58 7.41
C HIS A 55 -8.54 -8.34 6.52
N LEU A 56 -9.46 -8.31 5.57
CA LEU A 56 -9.79 -7.11 4.82
C LEU A 56 -11.17 -6.62 5.22
N VAL A 57 -11.26 -5.36 5.64
CA VAL A 57 -12.51 -4.65 5.89
C VAL A 57 -12.67 -3.59 4.80
N GLY A 58 -13.76 -3.65 4.07
CA GLY A 58 -14.03 -2.76 2.95
C GLY A 58 -15.39 -3.02 2.34
N ARG A 59 -15.64 -2.48 1.14
CA ARG A 59 -16.92 -2.62 0.44
C ARG A 59 -16.74 -3.02 -1.02
N VAL A 60 -17.68 -3.83 -1.52
CA VAL A 60 -17.85 -4.15 -2.94
C VAL A 60 -19.30 -3.95 -3.36
N GLY A 61 -19.55 -3.84 -4.66
CA GLY A 61 -20.92 -3.87 -5.21
C GLY A 61 -21.44 -5.31 -5.39
N PRO A 62 -22.73 -5.49 -5.64
CA PRO A 62 -23.38 -6.81 -5.73
C PRO A 62 -23.20 -7.48 -7.11
N GLN A 63 -22.66 -6.74 -8.11
CA GLN A 63 -22.52 -7.23 -9.48
C GLN A 63 -21.36 -8.24 -9.60
N SER A 64 -21.16 -8.77 -10.82
CA SER A 64 -20.13 -9.76 -11.14
C SER A 64 -18.71 -9.37 -10.65
N PHE A 65 -18.35 -8.09 -10.75
CA PHE A 65 -17.05 -7.61 -10.26
C PHE A 65 -16.88 -7.79 -8.75
N GLY A 66 -17.94 -7.52 -7.94
CA GLY A 66 -17.84 -7.71 -6.49
C GLY A 66 -17.61 -9.18 -6.13
N VAL A 67 -18.31 -10.10 -6.78
CA VAL A 67 -18.13 -11.56 -6.56
C VAL A 67 -16.73 -11.99 -7.00
N GLU A 68 -16.28 -11.56 -8.18
CA GLU A 68 -14.94 -11.86 -8.71
C GLU A 68 -13.84 -11.40 -7.77
N LEU A 69 -13.93 -10.16 -7.26
CA LEU A 69 -12.97 -9.57 -6.34
C LEU A 69 -12.89 -10.32 -5.00
N VAL A 70 -14.04 -10.64 -4.40
CA VAL A 70 -14.08 -11.41 -3.14
C VAL A 70 -13.50 -12.81 -3.33
N ASN A 71 -13.85 -13.51 -4.41
CA ASN A 71 -13.31 -14.83 -4.72
C ASN A 71 -11.78 -14.79 -4.91
N ASN A 72 -11.25 -13.77 -5.59
CA ASN A 72 -9.82 -13.60 -5.78
C ASN A 72 -9.08 -13.35 -4.45
N LEU A 73 -9.65 -12.53 -3.57
CA LEU A 73 -9.10 -12.29 -2.23
C LEU A 73 -9.06 -13.58 -1.40
N GLN A 74 -10.14 -14.34 -1.40
CA GLN A 74 -10.21 -15.65 -0.72
C GLN A 74 -9.20 -16.65 -1.27
N ALA A 75 -9.08 -16.76 -2.59
CA ALA A 75 -8.07 -17.59 -3.24
C ALA A 75 -6.64 -17.20 -2.90
N SER A 76 -6.41 -15.91 -2.58
CA SER A 76 -5.12 -15.38 -2.11
C SER A 76 -4.88 -15.57 -0.60
N GLY A 77 -5.82 -16.15 0.14
CA GLY A 77 -5.71 -16.40 1.58
C GLY A 77 -6.16 -15.25 2.49
N VAL A 78 -6.80 -14.21 1.94
CA VAL A 78 -7.36 -13.10 2.71
C VAL A 78 -8.70 -13.51 3.34
N GLN A 79 -8.90 -13.17 4.60
CA GLN A 79 -10.19 -13.34 5.29
C GLN A 79 -11.14 -12.21 4.90
N THR A 80 -12.27 -12.56 4.29
CA THR A 80 -13.19 -11.65 3.60
C THR A 80 -14.54 -11.47 4.29
N ASP A 81 -14.76 -12.07 5.45
CA ASP A 81 -16.05 -12.07 6.19
C ASP A 81 -16.51 -10.65 6.56
N ASN A 82 -15.59 -9.69 6.57
CA ASN A 82 -15.84 -8.28 6.90
C ASN A 82 -15.89 -7.36 5.66
N ILE A 83 -15.98 -7.93 4.46
CA ILE A 83 -16.26 -7.18 3.24
C ILE A 83 -17.78 -7.05 3.09
N PHE A 84 -18.25 -5.80 3.12
CA PHE A 84 -19.68 -5.53 2.96
C PHE A 84 -20.07 -5.43 1.48
N VAL A 85 -21.17 -6.08 1.11
CA VAL A 85 -21.74 -5.96 -0.24
C VAL A 85 -22.79 -4.84 -0.23
N ASP A 86 -22.45 -3.68 -0.77
CA ASP A 86 -23.38 -2.56 -0.92
C ASP A 86 -24.25 -2.77 -2.17
N LYS A 87 -25.55 -3.05 -1.93
CA LYS A 87 -26.52 -3.38 -3.00
C LYS A 87 -26.89 -2.21 -3.90
N ASN A 88 -26.50 -0.97 -3.53
CA ASN A 88 -26.95 0.26 -4.18
C ASN A 88 -25.89 0.92 -5.07
N VAL A 89 -24.69 0.33 -5.18
CA VAL A 89 -23.56 0.92 -5.93
C VAL A 89 -22.69 -0.18 -6.52
N THR A 90 -21.95 0.15 -7.61
CA THR A 90 -20.95 -0.76 -8.19
C THR A 90 -19.72 -0.88 -7.30
N SER A 91 -18.93 -1.94 -7.47
CA SER A 91 -17.56 -1.99 -6.91
C SER A 91 -16.71 -0.81 -7.41
N GLY A 92 -15.64 -0.49 -6.74
CA GLY A 92 -14.64 0.44 -7.24
C GLY A 92 -14.06 -0.03 -8.58
N VAL A 93 -13.85 0.91 -9.51
CA VAL A 93 -13.32 0.64 -10.85
C VAL A 93 -12.23 1.64 -11.17
N ALA A 94 -11.09 1.18 -11.68
CA ALA A 94 -10.14 2.02 -12.38
C ALA A 94 -10.21 1.73 -13.89
N ILE A 95 -10.39 2.76 -14.71
CA ILE A 95 -10.31 2.69 -16.17
C ILE A 95 -8.93 3.18 -16.55
N ILE A 96 -8.12 2.30 -17.13
CA ILE A 96 -6.71 2.55 -17.40
C ILE A 96 -6.46 2.36 -18.90
N THR A 97 -5.91 3.38 -19.54
CA THR A 97 -5.37 3.27 -20.90
C THR A 97 -3.85 3.31 -20.82
N VAL A 98 -3.17 2.37 -21.48
CA VAL A 98 -1.71 2.27 -21.51
C VAL A 98 -1.24 2.26 -22.96
N ASP A 99 -0.21 3.05 -23.27
CA ASP A 99 0.39 3.07 -24.60
C ASP A 99 1.69 2.24 -24.67
N TYR A 100 2.28 2.15 -25.89
CA TYR A 100 3.52 1.41 -26.14
C TYR A 100 4.76 1.98 -25.42
N ALA A 101 4.73 3.23 -25.01
CA ALA A 101 5.79 3.85 -24.23
C ALA A 101 5.66 3.54 -22.70
N GLY A 102 4.53 2.92 -22.29
CA GLY A 102 4.19 2.68 -20.90
C GLY A 102 3.54 3.90 -20.22
N GLU A 103 3.23 4.96 -20.97
CA GLU A 103 2.47 6.09 -20.44
C GLU A 103 1.01 5.67 -20.21
N ASN A 104 0.38 6.21 -19.17
CA ASN A 104 -0.98 5.84 -18.83
C ASN A 104 -1.88 7.03 -18.50
N GLN A 105 -3.17 6.82 -18.67
CA GLN A 105 -4.24 7.69 -18.17
C GLN A 105 -5.19 6.84 -17.33
N ILE A 106 -5.53 7.32 -16.14
CA ILE A 106 -6.33 6.59 -15.17
C ILE A 106 -7.51 7.43 -14.71
N ILE A 107 -8.71 6.85 -14.79
CA ILE A 107 -9.93 7.40 -14.20
C ILE A 107 -10.36 6.43 -13.10
N VAL A 108 -10.43 6.91 -11.86
CA VAL A 108 -10.92 6.10 -10.72
C VAL A 108 -12.36 6.46 -10.41
N ILE A 109 -13.21 5.46 -10.40
CA ILE A 109 -14.60 5.52 -9.96
C ILE A 109 -14.65 4.82 -8.58
N PRO A 110 -14.81 5.57 -7.47
CA PRO A 110 -14.74 4.98 -6.13
C PRO A 110 -15.79 3.89 -5.89
N GLY A 111 -16.98 4.00 -6.45
CA GLY A 111 -18.05 3.03 -6.26
C GLY A 111 -18.31 2.77 -4.78
N ALA A 112 -18.34 1.49 -4.40
CA ALA A 112 -18.56 1.07 -3.01
C ALA A 112 -17.47 1.57 -2.04
N ASN A 113 -16.22 1.73 -2.49
CA ASN A 113 -15.15 2.30 -1.67
C ASN A 113 -15.51 3.72 -1.17
N GLY A 114 -16.14 4.54 -2.02
CA GLY A 114 -16.58 5.89 -1.66
C GLY A 114 -17.71 5.94 -0.63
N ARG A 115 -18.29 4.78 -0.28
CA ARG A 115 -19.36 4.65 0.70
C ARG A 115 -18.91 4.04 2.03
N VAL A 116 -17.65 3.73 2.18
CA VAL A 116 -17.07 3.29 3.45
C VAL A 116 -17.33 4.37 4.51
N ASN A 117 -17.91 3.97 5.66
CA ASN A 117 -18.42 4.90 6.66
C ASN A 117 -18.28 4.33 8.09
N GLN A 118 -18.98 4.91 9.06
CA GLN A 118 -18.93 4.53 10.46
C GLN A 118 -19.36 3.07 10.72
N GLU A 119 -20.28 2.51 9.94
CA GLU A 119 -20.68 1.09 10.09
C GLU A 119 -19.54 0.12 9.75
N ASP A 120 -18.65 0.51 8.81
CA ASP A 120 -17.45 -0.26 8.48
C ASP A 120 -16.40 -0.16 9.60
N VAL A 121 -16.30 1.01 10.24
CA VAL A 121 -15.45 1.20 11.43
C VAL A 121 -15.96 0.38 12.61
N GLU A 122 -17.26 0.22 12.78
CA GLU A 122 -17.85 -0.67 13.78
C GLU A 122 -17.47 -2.14 13.50
N ARG A 123 -17.57 -2.61 12.23
CA ARG A 123 -17.09 -3.95 11.83
C ARG A 123 -15.59 -4.13 12.09
N LEU A 124 -14.78 -3.12 11.74
CA LEU A 124 -13.35 -3.11 12.08
C LEU A 124 -13.14 -3.26 13.60
N SER A 125 -13.89 -2.52 14.41
CA SER A 125 -13.72 -2.48 15.87
C SER A 125 -13.89 -3.84 16.53
N HIS A 126 -14.72 -4.72 15.97
CA HIS A 126 -14.86 -6.09 16.47
C HIS A 126 -13.63 -6.98 16.25
N LEU A 127 -12.77 -6.63 15.28
CA LEU A 127 -11.54 -7.38 14.97
C LEU A 127 -10.32 -6.86 15.75
N LEU A 128 -10.34 -5.59 16.17
CA LEU A 128 -9.17 -4.94 16.80
C LEU A 128 -8.62 -5.68 18.03
N PRO A 129 -9.43 -6.31 18.92
CA PRO A 129 -8.90 -7.02 20.08
C PRO A 129 -7.94 -8.19 19.75
N GLU A 130 -8.05 -8.76 18.55
CA GLU A 130 -7.20 -9.86 18.09
C GLU A 130 -6.15 -9.41 17.05
N ALA A 131 -6.09 -8.12 16.76
CA ALA A 131 -5.18 -7.54 15.80
C ALA A 131 -3.84 -7.13 16.43
N THR A 132 -2.81 -7.04 15.59
CA THR A 132 -1.49 -6.50 15.94
C THR A 132 -1.23 -5.16 15.24
N LEU A 133 -1.69 -5.03 14.00
CA LEU A 133 -1.50 -3.88 13.14
C LEU A 133 -2.78 -3.58 12.35
N LEU A 134 -3.00 -2.30 12.06
CA LEU A 134 -3.99 -1.81 11.12
C LEU A 134 -3.28 -1.07 9.97
N LEU A 135 -3.55 -1.48 8.73
CA LEU A 135 -3.09 -0.78 7.52
C LEU A 135 -4.23 0.05 6.94
N LEU A 136 -3.93 1.29 6.59
CA LEU A 136 -4.84 2.27 6.01
C LEU A 136 -4.23 2.87 4.73
N GLN A 137 -5.10 3.27 3.78
CA GLN A 137 -4.76 4.02 2.57
C GLN A 137 -5.80 5.11 2.34
N LEU A 138 -5.68 5.89 1.25
CA LEU A 138 -6.55 7.05 1.01
C LEU A 138 -7.50 6.88 -0.19
N GLU A 139 -7.81 5.65 -0.58
CA GLU A 139 -8.83 5.35 -1.63
C GLU A 139 -10.24 5.14 -1.07
N ILE A 140 -10.44 5.43 0.21
CA ILE A 140 -11.74 5.46 0.90
C ILE A 140 -11.94 6.83 1.56
N PRO A 141 -13.15 7.20 1.99
CA PRO A 141 -13.39 8.51 2.58
C PRO A 141 -12.50 8.80 3.78
N ILE A 142 -11.86 9.97 3.77
CA ILE A 142 -10.90 10.38 4.82
C ILE A 142 -11.52 10.36 6.23
N ALA A 143 -12.82 10.66 6.36
CA ALA A 143 -13.52 10.58 7.63
C ALA A 143 -13.52 9.14 8.20
N ALA A 144 -13.65 8.12 7.34
CA ALA A 144 -13.58 6.72 7.74
C ALA A 144 -12.14 6.33 8.12
N VAL A 145 -11.12 6.85 7.41
CA VAL A 145 -9.70 6.64 7.75
C VAL A 145 -9.39 7.20 9.14
N VAL A 146 -9.81 8.44 9.43
CA VAL A 146 -9.62 9.07 10.74
C VAL A 146 -10.31 8.27 11.83
N ALA A 147 -11.57 7.88 11.62
CA ALA A 147 -12.35 7.11 12.59
C ALA A 147 -11.74 5.72 12.84
N ALA A 148 -11.23 5.05 11.80
CA ALA A 148 -10.53 3.76 11.91
C ALA A 148 -9.22 3.89 12.68
N ALA A 149 -8.42 4.92 12.39
CA ALA A 149 -7.18 5.21 13.13
C ALA A 149 -7.45 5.50 14.61
N GLN A 150 -8.52 6.26 14.91
CA GLN A 150 -8.93 6.53 16.29
C GLN A 150 -9.40 5.25 17.02
N ALA A 151 -10.15 4.39 16.35
CA ALA A 151 -10.58 3.10 16.92
C ALA A 151 -9.38 2.20 17.23
N ALA A 152 -8.42 2.10 16.31
CA ALA A 152 -7.18 1.35 16.52
C ALA A 152 -6.36 1.91 17.70
N ARG A 153 -6.23 3.26 17.78
CA ARG A 153 -5.54 3.91 18.90
C ARG A 153 -6.18 3.58 20.24
N ASN A 154 -7.51 3.61 20.32
CA ASN A 154 -8.27 3.27 21.53
C ASN A 154 -8.08 1.79 21.93
N ALA A 155 -7.85 0.91 20.97
CA ALA A 155 -7.55 -0.51 21.18
C ALA A 155 -6.04 -0.81 21.38
N ASN A 156 -5.16 0.21 21.39
CA ASN A 156 -3.71 0.09 21.44
C ASN A 156 -3.11 -0.70 20.27
N ILE A 157 -3.72 -0.64 19.09
CA ILE A 157 -3.25 -1.26 17.86
C ILE A 157 -2.45 -0.23 17.07
N LYS A 158 -1.26 -0.64 16.59
CA LYS A 158 -0.40 0.22 15.76
C LYS A 158 -1.03 0.44 14.38
N VAL A 159 -0.92 1.67 13.89
CA VAL A 159 -1.47 2.09 12.59
C VAL A 159 -0.36 2.40 11.60
N ILE A 160 -0.41 1.77 10.44
CA ILE A 160 0.42 2.10 9.27
C ILE A 160 -0.48 2.80 8.26
N LEU A 161 -0.13 4.01 7.86
CA LEU A 161 -0.80 4.75 6.81
C LEU A 161 0.09 4.81 5.56
N ASP A 162 -0.40 4.26 4.46
CA ASP A 162 0.09 4.56 3.11
C ASP A 162 -0.72 5.76 2.58
N PRO A 163 -0.14 6.98 2.52
CA PRO A 163 -0.90 8.19 2.20
C PRO A 163 -1.14 8.33 0.69
N ALA A 164 -1.58 7.25 0.07
CA ALA A 164 -1.83 7.09 -1.36
C ALA A 164 -3.33 6.84 -1.67
N PRO A 165 -3.90 7.48 -2.71
CA PRO A 165 -3.27 8.46 -3.58
C PRO A 165 -2.94 9.77 -2.85
N ALA A 166 -1.94 10.48 -3.39
CA ALA A 166 -1.44 11.71 -2.80
C ALA A 166 -2.54 12.76 -2.58
N GLN A 167 -2.57 13.33 -1.37
CA GLN A 167 -3.50 14.40 -0.96
C GLN A 167 -2.71 15.45 -0.19
N SER A 168 -2.95 16.74 -0.50
CA SER A 168 -2.26 17.86 0.18
C SER A 168 -2.83 18.17 1.56
N ASP A 169 -4.12 17.88 1.77
CA ASP A 169 -4.91 18.38 2.90
C ASP A 169 -5.37 17.26 3.83
N LEU A 170 -4.43 16.47 4.36
CA LEU A 170 -4.79 15.50 5.40
C LEU A 170 -5.15 16.22 6.70
N PRO A 171 -6.26 15.83 7.38
CA PRO A 171 -6.65 16.39 8.67
C PRO A 171 -5.51 16.33 9.69
N ALA A 172 -5.25 17.44 10.37
CA ALA A 172 -4.15 17.53 11.34
C ALA A 172 -4.31 16.53 12.50
N GLU A 173 -5.53 16.17 12.86
CA GLU A 173 -5.86 15.18 13.87
C GLU A 173 -5.50 13.75 13.46
N LEU A 174 -5.29 13.47 12.17
CA LEU A 174 -4.90 12.14 11.70
C LEU A 174 -3.43 11.81 12.07
N TYR A 175 -2.51 12.77 11.92
CA TYR A 175 -1.07 12.51 12.11
C TYR A 175 -0.70 11.89 13.46
N PRO A 176 -1.19 12.39 14.62
CA PRO A 176 -0.87 11.79 15.93
C PRO A 176 -1.49 10.40 16.16
N LEU A 177 -2.42 9.97 15.31
CA LEU A 177 -3.01 8.63 15.36
C LEU A 177 -2.18 7.59 14.62
N ILE A 178 -1.21 8.03 13.79
CA ILE A 178 -0.40 7.17 12.92
C ILE A 178 0.93 6.81 13.60
N ASP A 179 1.22 5.52 13.69
CA ASP A 179 2.52 5.05 14.17
C ASP A 179 3.58 5.07 13.06
N ILE A 180 3.21 4.68 11.84
CA ILE A 180 4.11 4.66 10.69
C ILE A 180 3.38 5.24 9.47
N ILE A 181 3.99 6.24 8.81
CA ILE A 181 3.54 6.77 7.53
C ILE A 181 4.54 6.43 6.43
N THR A 182 4.06 5.99 5.25
CA THR A 182 4.91 5.45 4.18
C THR A 182 4.72 6.13 2.83
N PRO A 183 4.88 7.47 2.71
CA PRO A 183 4.74 8.15 1.43
C PRO A 183 5.86 7.79 0.45
N ASN A 184 5.55 7.84 -0.86
CA ASN A 184 6.55 7.94 -1.92
C ASN A 184 7.02 9.40 -2.10
N GLU A 185 7.90 9.65 -3.09
CA GLU A 185 8.44 10.99 -3.39
C GLU A 185 7.33 12.02 -3.67
N VAL A 186 6.33 11.64 -4.47
CA VAL A 186 5.21 12.51 -4.86
C VAL A 186 4.29 12.78 -3.67
N GLU A 187 3.90 11.74 -2.96
CA GLU A 187 3.04 11.81 -1.78
C GLU A 187 3.71 12.64 -0.67
N ALA A 188 4.99 12.37 -0.41
CA ALA A 188 5.76 13.16 0.55
C ALA A 188 5.81 14.63 0.15
N GLY A 189 6.10 14.91 -1.13
CA GLY A 189 6.15 16.27 -1.65
C GLY A 189 4.84 17.04 -1.49
N GLN A 190 3.71 16.40 -1.78
CA GLN A 190 2.38 17.00 -1.58
C GLN A 190 2.07 17.23 -0.10
N LEU A 191 2.42 16.28 0.76
CA LEU A 191 2.21 16.43 2.20
C LEU A 191 3.02 17.59 2.79
N VAL A 192 4.27 17.80 2.36
CA VAL A 192 5.15 18.79 3.00
C VAL A 192 5.25 20.12 2.25
N GLY A 193 4.77 20.19 1.00
CA GLY A 193 4.70 21.41 0.19
C GLY A 193 5.96 21.74 -0.59
N PHE A 194 6.89 20.80 -0.75
CA PHE A 194 8.08 20.94 -1.61
C PHE A 194 8.48 19.62 -2.27
N PRO A 195 9.15 19.64 -3.45
CA PRO A 195 9.59 18.42 -4.14
C PRO A 195 10.55 17.58 -3.29
N VAL A 196 10.31 16.25 -3.27
CA VAL A 196 11.17 15.28 -2.60
C VAL A 196 11.83 14.42 -3.69
N ASP A 197 13.06 14.76 -4.07
CA ASP A 197 13.78 14.18 -5.21
C ASP A 197 15.03 13.38 -4.82
N GLY A 198 15.27 13.21 -3.53
CA GLY A 198 16.41 12.47 -3.01
C GLY A 198 16.44 12.38 -1.50
N GLU A 199 17.49 11.79 -1.00
CA GLU A 199 17.66 11.43 0.41
C GLU A 199 17.60 12.61 1.37
N GLN A 200 18.28 13.73 1.03
CA GLN A 200 18.27 14.94 1.85
C GLN A 200 16.84 15.50 1.97
N ARG A 201 16.13 15.61 0.85
CA ARG A 201 14.73 16.08 0.85
C ARG A 201 13.78 15.10 1.55
N ALA A 202 14.04 13.80 1.44
CA ALA A 202 13.31 12.80 2.21
C ALA A 202 13.52 12.96 3.72
N ALA A 203 14.74 13.28 4.16
CA ALA A 203 15.03 13.55 5.56
C ALA A 203 14.29 14.80 6.08
N GLU A 204 14.26 15.88 5.28
CA GLU A 204 13.51 17.09 5.59
C GLU A 204 11.99 16.81 5.68
N ALA A 205 11.46 16.07 4.71
CA ALA A 205 10.05 15.66 4.70
C ALA A 205 9.69 14.80 5.91
N ALA A 206 10.52 13.80 6.22
CA ALA A 206 10.32 12.94 7.38
C ALA A 206 10.31 13.74 8.69
N ALA A 207 11.20 14.72 8.85
CA ALA A 207 11.27 15.59 10.02
C ALA A 207 9.95 16.40 10.20
N ILE A 208 9.38 16.92 9.12
CA ILE A 208 8.09 17.63 9.16
C ILE A 208 6.95 16.68 9.55
N LEU A 209 6.92 15.47 8.99
CA LEU A 209 5.89 14.49 9.33
C LEU A 209 5.96 14.06 10.80
N LEU A 210 7.17 13.89 11.35
CA LEU A 210 7.36 13.65 12.78
C LEU A 210 6.88 14.82 13.64
N GLN A 211 7.16 16.08 13.22
CA GLN A 211 6.68 17.28 13.92
C GLN A 211 5.14 17.39 13.90
N ARG A 212 4.46 16.83 12.87
CA ARG A 212 3.00 16.77 12.82
C ARG A 212 2.41 15.70 13.74
N GLY A 213 3.22 14.83 14.31
CA GLY A 213 2.81 13.87 15.34
C GLY A 213 2.89 12.39 14.96
N VAL A 214 3.31 12.01 13.73
CA VAL A 214 3.58 10.60 13.43
C VAL A 214 4.81 10.12 14.21
N LYS A 215 4.86 8.83 14.57
CA LYS A 215 6.00 8.30 15.34
C LYS A 215 7.16 7.84 14.46
N CYS A 216 6.86 7.41 13.24
CA CYS A 216 7.85 6.96 12.26
C CYS A 216 7.44 7.42 10.87
N ALA A 217 8.34 8.06 10.13
CA ALA A 217 8.16 8.45 8.74
C ALA A 217 9.13 7.66 7.86
N ILE A 218 8.58 6.95 6.87
CA ILE A 218 9.32 6.14 5.91
C ILE A 218 9.04 6.70 4.52
N VAL A 219 10.03 7.37 3.91
CA VAL A 219 9.90 7.98 2.59
C VAL A 219 10.52 7.06 1.54
N LYS A 220 9.68 6.56 0.64
CA LYS A 220 10.07 5.66 -0.47
C LYS A 220 10.62 6.50 -1.63
N LEU A 221 11.85 6.21 -2.09
CA LEU A 221 12.56 6.92 -3.16
C LEU A 221 12.80 6.03 -4.39
N GLY A 222 11.86 5.13 -4.68
CA GLY A 222 11.91 4.23 -5.83
C GLY A 222 13.21 3.44 -5.89
N ALA A 223 13.90 3.49 -7.04
CA ALA A 223 15.16 2.78 -7.29
C ALA A 223 16.34 3.25 -6.42
N LYS A 224 16.22 4.37 -5.72
CA LYS A 224 17.26 4.84 -4.79
C LYS A 224 17.23 4.10 -3.46
N GLY A 225 16.03 3.78 -2.96
CA GLY A 225 15.85 3.11 -1.66
C GLY A 225 14.81 3.79 -0.80
N VAL A 226 14.99 3.75 0.51
CA VAL A 226 14.00 4.20 1.49
C VAL A 226 14.68 4.93 2.64
N PHE A 227 14.23 6.13 2.95
CA PHE A 227 14.64 6.89 4.13
C PHE A 227 13.65 6.66 5.27
N CYS A 228 14.14 6.32 6.44
CA CYS A 228 13.33 6.10 7.65
C CYS A 228 13.81 7.01 8.78
N ALA A 229 12.87 7.63 9.49
CA ALA A 229 13.13 8.44 10.67
C ALA A 229 12.10 8.20 11.78
N THR A 230 12.59 8.15 13.00
CA THR A 230 11.85 8.24 14.26
C THR A 230 12.42 9.36 15.13
N ALA A 231 11.94 9.50 16.37
CA ALA A 231 12.55 10.41 17.33
C ALA A 231 13.97 9.95 17.76
N GLU A 232 14.24 8.64 17.73
CA GLU A 232 15.45 8.01 18.26
C GLU A 232 16.49 7.72 17.18
N GLU A 233 16.05 7.37 15.97
CA GLU A 233 16.98 6.93 14.92
C GLU A 233 16.57 7.41 13.53
N LYS A 234 17.58 7.57 12.68
CA LYS A 234 17.43 7.85 11.24
C LYS A 234 18.35 6.94 10.47
N PHE A 235 17.84 6.35 9.39
CA PHE A 235 18.66 5.48 8.53
C PHE A 235 18.09 5.42 7.11
N PHE A 236 18.95 5.00 6.19
CA PHE A 236 18.62 4.79 4.81
C PHE A 236 18.87 3.32 4.44
N VAL A 237 17.89 2.70 3.79
CA VAL A 237 17.99 1.34 3.24
C VAL A 237 18.07 1.48 1.72
N PRO A 238 19.20 1.13 1.07
CA PRO A 238 19.30 1.19 -0.38
C PRO A 238 18.35 0.18 -1.04
N ALA A 239 17.90 0.49 -2.26
CA ALA A 239 17.05 -0.42 -3.02
C ALA A 239 17.81 -1.69 -3.39
N PHE A 240 17.08 -2.81 -3.46
CA PHE A 240 17.63 -4.04 -4.02
C PHE A 240 17.74 -3.92 -5.53
N PRO A 241 18.92 -4.17 -6.13
CA PRO A 241 19.07 -4.14 -7.58
C PRO A 241 18.30 -5.30 -8.21
N VAL A 242 17.34 -4.96 -9.07
CA VAL A 242 16.49 -5.90 -9.83
C VAL A 242 16.30 -5.39 -11.26
N HIS A 243 15.93 -6.29 -12.17
CA HIS A 243 15.44 -5.91 -13.49
C HIS A 243 13.94 -5.55 -13.36
N THR A 244 13.62 -4.26 -13.43
CA THR A 244 12.26 -3.76 -13.32
C THR A 244 11.50 -4.00 -14.63
N ILE A 245 10.30 -4.59 -14.51
CA ILE A 245 9.35 -4.80 -15.60
C ILE A 245 8.17 -3.85 -15.44
N ASP A 246 7.59 -3.76 -14.22
CA ASP A 246 6.42 -2.96 -13.91
C ASP A 246 6.52 -2.46 -12.47
N THR A 247 6.12 -1.22 -12.20
CA THR A 247 6.17 -0.63 -10.85
C THR A 247 4.81 -0.61 -10.14
N VAL A 248 3.77 -1.10 -10.78
CA VAL A 248 2.42 -1.19 -10.21
C VAL A 248 2.46 -2.05 -8.94
N ALA A 249 1.77 -1.59 -7.89
CA ALA A 249 1.70 -2.22 -6.56
C ALA A 249 3.04 -2.42 -5.82
N ALA A 250 4.16 -1.84 -6.29
CA ALA A 250 5.43 -1.90 -5.54
C ALA A 250 5.32 -1.28 -4.15
N GLY A 251 4.56 -0.18 -4.01
CA GLY A 251 4.23 0.45 -2.72
C GLY A 251 3.37 -0.44 -1.83
N ASP A 252 2.40 -1.15 -2.40
CA ASP A 252 1.55 -2.09 -1.68
C ASP A 252 2.35 -3.30 -1.20
N ALA A 253 3.24 -3.84 -2.05
CA ALA A 253 4.18 -4.89 -1.69
C ALA A 253 5.12 -4.45 -0.56
N PHE A 254 5.64 -3.19 -0.64
CA PHE A 254 6.46 -2.60 0.43
C PHE A 254 5.71 -2.61 1.76
N ASN A 255 4.47 -2.09 1.79
CA ASN A 255 3.66 -2.04 3.00
C ASN A 255 3.34 -3.44 3.54
N GLY A 256 3.05 -4.40 2.65
CA GLY A 256 2.87 -5.80 3.00
C GLY A 256 4.12 -6.42 3.65
N GLY A 257 5.30 -6.23 3.05
CA GLY A 257 6.57 -6.73 3.59
C GLY A 257 6.95 -6.08 4.92
N LEU A 258 6.80 -4.74 5.03
CA LEU A 258 7.02 -3.99 6.27
C LEU A 258 6.15 -4.52 7.40
N ALA A 259 4.84 -4.62 7.16
CA ALA A 259 3.88 -5.05 8.18
C ALA A 259 4.06 -6.53 8.55
N ALA A 260 4.40 -7.39 7.58
CA ALA A 260 4.71 -8.81 7.82
C ALA A 260 5.91 -8.97 8.77
N ALA A 261 6.98 -8.21 8.58
CA ALA A 261 8.15 -8.23 9.45
C ALA A 261 7.84 -7.72 10.86
N LEU A 262 7.09 -6.61 10.97
CA LEU A 262 6.66 -6.07 12.26
C LEU A 262 5.75 -7.04 13.01
N PHE A 263 4.85 -7.74 12.32
CA PHE A 263 4.01 -8.79 12.90
C PHE A 263 4.84 -9.95 13.47
N GLN A 264 5.96 -10.29 12.84
CA GLN A 264 6.90 -11.32 13.31
C GLN A 264 7.84 -10.83 14.41
N GLY A 265 7.71 -9.57 14.85
CA GLY A 265 8.52 -9.00 15.95
C GLY A 265 9.92 -8.54 15.54
N PHE A 266 10.18 -8.37 14.24
CA PHE A 266 11.46 -7.86 13.75
C PHE A 266 11.67 -6.38 14.12
N SER A 267 12.92 -5.96 14.20
CA SER A 267 13.28 -4.55 14.41
C SER A 267 12.81 -3.67 13.26
N LEU A 268 12.69 -2.36 13.49
CA LEU A 268 12.27 -1.41 12.46
C LEU A 268 13.18 -1.46 11.22
N LYS A 269 14.50 -1.57 11.40
CA LYS A 269 15.46 -1.70 10.28
C LYS A 269 15.21 -2.95 9.45
N GLN A 270 14.99 -4.08 10.10
CA GLN A 270 14.65 -5.34 9.42
C GLN A 270 13.30 -5.24 8.70
N ALA A 271 12.31 -4.59 9.33
CA ALA A 271 11.00 -4.41 8.73
C ALA A 271 11.04 -3.51 7.48
N VAL A 272 11.79 -2.39 7.53
CA VAL A 272 12.01 -1.53 6.35
C VAL A 272 12.77 -2.28 5.26
N THR A 273 13.76 -3.10 5.62
CA THR A 273 14.49 -3.96 4.68
C THR A 273 13.56 -4.97 3.99
N TRP A 274 12.65 -5.61 4.74
CA TRP A 274 11.65 -6.52 4.19
C TRP A 274 10.68 -5.80 3.25
N GLY A 275 10.21 -4.63 3.63
CA GLY A 275 9.38 -3.79 2.75
C GLY A 275 10.11 -3.45 1.45
N THR A 276 11.36 -3.00 1.54
CA THR A 276 12.20 -2.66 0.38
C THR A 276 12.40 -3.88 -0.53
N ALA A 277 12.64 -5.07 0.04
CA ALA A 277 12.79 -6.32 -0.70
C ALA A 277 11.49 -6.75 -1.40
N ALA A 278 10.35 -6.67 -0.70
CA ALA A 278 9.05 -7.02 -1.26
C ALA A 278 8.66 -6.08 -2.40
N GLY A 279 8.88 -4.77 -2.23
CA GLY A 279 8.66 -3.77 -3.27
C GLY A 279 9.54 -4.02 -4.50
N ALA A 280 10.84 -4.24 -4.30
CA ALA A 280 11.76 -4.55 -5.40
C ALA A 280 11.35 -5.85 -6.14
N LEU A 281 11.03 -6.90 -5.41
CA LEU A 281 10.63 -8.18 -6.02
C LEU A 281 9.32 -8.08 -6.80
N ALA A 282 8.36 -7.29 -6.33
CA ALA A 282 7.12 -7.03 -7.06
C ALA A 282 7.38 -6.35 -8.41
N THR A 283 8.38 -5.46 -8.50
CA THR A 283 8.68 -4.79 -9.79
C THR A 283 9.24 -5.72 -10.87
N THR A 284 9.59 -6.95 -10.55
CA THR A 284 10.16 -7.93 -11.51
C THR A 284 9.11 -8.68 -12.33
N LYS A 285 7.82 -8.43 -12.08
CA LYS A 285 6.69 -9.06 -12.79
C LYS A 285 5.63 -8.02 -13.14
N PRO A 286 4.86 -8.23 -14.21
CA PRO A 286 3.79 -7.30 -14.59
C PRO A 286 2.56 -7.43 -13.70
N GLY A 287 1.83 -6.31 -13.55
CA GLY A 287 0.52 -6.20 -12.94
C GLY A 287 0.56 -6.00 -11.43
N ALA A 288 -0.61 -5.75 -10.82
CA ALA A 288 -0.76 -5.43 -9.41
C ALA A 288 -0.64 -6.69 -8.53
N GLN A 289 -1.76 -7.38 -8.27
CA GLN A 289 -1.74 -8.55 -7.37
C GLN A 289 -0.94 -9.72 -7.93
N THR A 290 -0.83 -9.86 -9.25
CA THR A 290 -0.05 -10.91 -9.91
C THR A 290 1.45 -10.81 -9.64
N SER A 291 1.96 -9.61 -9.44
CA SER A 291 3.39 -9.35 -9.17
C SER A 291 3.80 -9.62 -7.71
N LEU A 292 2.83 -9.59 -6.78
CA LEU A 292 3.11 -9.73 -5.36
C LEU A 292 3.73 -11.10 -5.04
N PRO A 293 4.88 -11.14 -4.35
CA PRO A 293 5.59 -12.38 -4.08
C PRO A 293 4.84 -13.25 -3.06
N ASP A 294 4.93 -14.57 -3.23
CA ASP A 294 4.62 -15.53 -2.19
C ASP A 294 5.81 -15.69 -1.22
N ARG A 295 5.55 -16.33 -0.08
CA ARG A 295 6.52 -16.51 0.99
C ARG A 295 7.76 -17.26 0.52
N PHE A 296 7.62 -18.29 -0.31
CA PHE A 296 8.74 -19.08 -0.79
C PHE A 296 9.68 -18.26 -1.68
N THR A 297 9.11 -17.55 -2.66
CA THR A 297 9.86 -16.66 -3.56
C THR A 297 10.53 -15.51 -2.79
N PHE A 298 9.81 -14.94 -1.81
CA PHE A 298 10.34 -13.87 -0.97
C PHE A 298 11.52 -14.32 -0.11
N ASP A 299 11.40 -15.46 0.58
CA ASP A 299 12.48 -16.00 1.41
C ASP A 299 13.71 -16.39 0.57
N ALA A 300 13.52 -16.90 -0.65
CA ALA A 300 14.61 -17.17 -1.58
C ALA A 300 15.35 -15.88 -1.96
N PHE A 301 14.60 -14.83 -2.30
CA PHE A 301 15.15 -13.51 -2.65
C PHE A 301 15.97 -12.89 -1.50
N LEU A 302 15.49 -12.97 -0.27
CA LEU A 302 16.22 -12.49 0.91
C LEU A 302 17.52 -13.25 1.12
N ARG A 303 17.49 -14.59 1.06
CA ARG A 303 18.69 -15.44 1.21
C ARG A 303 19.76 -15.15 0.16
N GLU A 304 19.37 -15.05 -1.10
CA GLU A 304 20.29 -14.76 -2.21
C GLU A 304 21.01 -13.43 -2.05
N ARG A 305 20.42 -12.49 -1.32
CA ARG A 305 20.97 -11.15 -1.07
C ARG A 305 21.59 -10.99 0.30
N GLY A 306 21.70 -12.07 1.06
CA GLY A 306 22.38 -12.09 2.38
C GLY A 306 21.61 -11.36 3.48
N VAL A 307 20.30 -11.12 3.31
CA VAL A 307 19.47 -10.54 4.37
C VAL A 307 19.31 -11.57 5.49
N GLY A 308 19.58 -11.15 6.73
CA GLY A 308 19.57 -12.06 7.91
C GLY A 308 20.89 -12.79 8.16
N ALA A 309 21.88 -12.73 7.25
CA ALA A 309 23.21 -13.27 7.42
C ALA A 309 24.29 -12.19 7.64
N GLY A 310 23.86 -10.94 7.95
CA GLY A 310 24.74 -9.79 8.17
C GLY A 310 25.17 -9.04 6.91
N GLY A 311 25.00 -9.62 5.74
CA GLY A 311 25.54 -9.04 4.51
C GLY A 311 24.78 -7.85 3.94
N TRP A 312 23.47 -7.71 4.23
CA TRP A 312 22.67 -6.56 3.77
C TRP A 312 22.62 -5.44 4.82
N GLU A 313 22.60 -5.78 6.08
CA GLU A 313 22.56 -4.85 7.20
C GLU A 313 23.75 -3.87 7.18
N GLU A 314 24.91 -4.29 6.65
CA GLU A 314 26.09 -3.45 6.44
C GLU A 314 25.87 -2.33 5.42
N ARG A 315 24.88 -2.46 4.53
CA ARG A 315 24.54 -1.43 3.52
C ARG A 315 23.61 -0.35 4.06
N ILE A 316 23.04 -0.54 5.24
CA ILE A 316 22.14 0.43 5.86
C ILE A 316 22.97 1.62 6.36
N ILE A 317 22.64 2.82 5.86
CA ILE A 317 23.31 4.07 6.25
C ILE A 317 22.58 4.63 7.47
N ASN A 318 23.28 4.76 8.60
CA ASN A 318 22.74 5.37 9.82
C ASN A 318 23.12 6.84 9.89
N TYR A 319 22.19 7.71 10.25
CA TYR A 319 22.39 9.14 10.44
C TYR A 319 22.41 9.47 11.93
N LYS A 320 23.28 10.39 12.30
CA LYS A 320 23.37 10.92 13.67
C LYS A 320 22.32 11.98 13.93
#